data_7bc7ae31c5284e2e5d938c68f92e60b8
#
_entry.id   7bc7ae31c5284e2e5d938c68f92e60b8
#
_cell.length_a   1.000
_cell.length_b   1.000
_cell.length_c   1.000
_cell.angle_alpha   90.00
_cell.angle_beta   90.00
_cell.angle_gamma   90.00
#
_symmetry.space_group_name_H-M   'P 1'
#
loop_
_entity.id
_entity.type
_entity.pdbx_description
1 polymer ?
#
loop_
_entity_poly.entity_id
_entity_poly.type
_entity_poly.pdbx_seq_one_letter_code
_entity_poly.pdbx_strand_id
1 'polypeptide(L)'
;GATEAWLVDALSAAGQAGDLERVFGRAQVASGAALLTGSLAGGLIAQVTDLGVPYLVRAGLLAVTAAVAAVTMHDRGFTPDRGRGPVQAIRVVLAGSIDGGLRNRPVRWLMLAAPFAAGTGIYVFYALQPYLLQLAGDPHAYAIAGAAAALSAGAQITGGLLVGRVRRLFRRRTDALVLGVLVGVLLLA
;
A
#
# COMPACT_ATOMS: atom_id res chain seq x y z
N GLY A 1 -0.17 7.09 -3.46
CA GLY A 1 0.21 8.50 -3.27
C GLY A 1 1.10 9.02 -4.38
N ALA A 2 2.08 9.85 -4.01
CA ALA A 2 2.96 10.53 -4.97
C ALA A 2 3.74 9.56 -5.88
N THR A 3 4.25 8.46 -5.34
CA THR A 3 4.99 7.44 -6.10
C THR A 3 4.11 6.76 -7.15
N GLU A 4 2.85 6.50 -6.83
CA GLU A 4 1.91 5.90 -7.78
C GLU A 4 1.55 6.86 -8.90
N ALA A 5 1.33 8.14 -8.58
CA ALA A 5 1.09 9.18 -9.58
C ALA A 5 2.28 9.33 -10.51
N TRP A 6 3.50 9.46 -9.95
CA TRP A 6 4.73 9.51 -10.73
C TRP A 6 4.89 8.29 -11.66
N LEU A 7 4.58 7.08 -11.17
CA LEU A 7 4.67 5.86 -11.98
C LEU A 7 3.69 5.89 -13.16
N VAL A 8 2.45 6.36 -12.93
CA VAL A 8 1.43 6.50 -13.99
C VAL A 8 1.89 7.51 -15.03
N ASP A 9 2.42 8.65 -14.61
CA ASP A 9 2.92 9.69 -15.53
C ASP A 9 4.12 9.19 -16.33
N ALA A 10 5.07 8.51 -15.69
CA ALA A 10 6.24 7.94 -16.34
C ALA A 10 5.87 6.85 -17.37
N LEU A 11 4.92 5.96 -17.04
CA LEU A 11 4.42 4.93 -17.97
C LEU A 11 3.64 5.54 -19.13
N SER A 12 2.87 6.59 -18.88
CA SER A 12 2.13 7.32 -19.91
C SER A 12 3.10 8.00 -20.87
N ALA A 13 4.16 8.65 -20.37
CA ALA A 13 5.20 9.27 -21.17
C ALA A 13 6.01 8.25 -21.99
N ALA A 14 6.13 7.00 -21.50
CA ALA A 14 6.77 5.90 -22.22
C ALA A 14 5.85 5.18 -23.23
N GLY A 15 4.60 5.61 -23.39
CA GLY A 15 3.62 4.96 -24.28
C GLY A 15 3.10 3.61 -23.79
N GLN A 16 3.32 3.27 -22.51
CA GLN A 16 2.96 1.96 -21.90
C GLN A 16 1.75 2.05 -20.96
N ALA A 17 0.85 2.98 -21.18
CA ALA A 17 -0.33 3.19 -20.33
C ALA A 17 -1.30 1.98 -20.25
N GLY A 18 -1.20 1.01 -21.16
CA GLY A 18 -2.07 -0.17 -21.19
C GLY A 18 -1.76 -1.26 -20.15
N ASP A 19 -0.57 -1.27 -19.54
CA ASP A 19 -0.08 -2.35 -18.65
C ASP A 19 -0.07 -1.99 -17.16
N LEU A 20 -0.77 -0.92 -16.77
CA LEU A 20 -0.81 -0.40 -15.38
C LEU A 20 -1.13 -1.49 -14.35
N GLU A 21 -2.11 -2.35 -14.65
CA GLU A 21 -2.51 -3.42 -13.71
C GLU A 21 -1.40 -4.43 -13.45
N ARG A 22 -0.63 -4.77 -14.47
CA ARG A 22 0.52 -5.68 -14.36
C ARG A 22 1.64 -5.04 -13.53
N VAL A 23 1.91 -3.75 -13.76
CA VAL A 23 2.94 -3.01 -13.03
C VAL A 23 2.56 -2.87 -11.57
N PHE A 24 1.32 -2.47 -11.26
CA PHE A 24 0.83 -2.39 -9.89
C PHE A 24 0.77 -3.77 -9.20
N GLY A 25 0.39 -4.83 -9.93
CA GLY A 25 0.44 -6.19 -9.40
C GLY A 25 1.85 -6.61 -9.00
N ARG A 26 2.86 -6.32 -9.82
CA ARG A 26 4.27 -6.58 -9.50
C ARG A 26 4.77 -5.73 -8.33
N ALA A 27 4.39 -4.46 -8.28
CA ALA A 27 4.71 -3.57 -7.17
C ALA A 27 4.13 -4.10 -5.86
N GLN A 28 2.90 -4.64 -5.88
CA GLN A 28 2.26 -5.24 -4.72
C GLN A 28 2.98 -6.51 -4.24
N VAL A 29 3.42 -7.37 -5.18
CA VAL A 29 4.24 -8.55 -4.86
C VAL A 29 5.58 -8.15 -4.24
N ALA A 30 6.25 -7.15 -4.82
CA ALA A 30 7.52 -6.64 -4.28
C ALA A 30 7.35 -6.05 -2.88
N SER A 31 6.27 -5.26 -2.65
CA SER A 31 5.94 -4.70 -1.33
C SER A 31 5.62 -5.81 -0.32
N GLY A 32 4.86 -6.83 -0.72
CA GLY A 32 4.57 -7.98 0.12
C GLY A 32 5.83 -8.77 0.48
N ALA A 33 6.74 -9.00 -0.48
CA ALA A 33 8.01 -9.67 -0.25
C ALA A 33 8.91 -8.87 0.71
N ALA A 34 8.98 -7.55 0.54
CA ALA A 34 9.70 -6.66 1.44
C ALA A 34 9.10 -6.66 2.86
N LEU A 35 7.77 -6.65 2.98
CA LEU A 35 7.08 -6.75 4.25
C LEU A 35 7.34 -8.11 4.92
N LEU A 36 7.29 -9.22 4.16
CA LEU A 36 7.57 -10.55 4.67
C LEU A 36 9.00 -10.66 5.23
N THR A 37 9.98 -10.29 4.42
CA THR A 37 11.39 -10.36 4.83
C THR A 37 11.70 -9.38 5.95
N GLY A 38 11.20 -8.16 5.87
CA GLY A 38 11.39 -7.11 6.86
C GLY A 38 10.75 -7.43 8.21
N SER A 39 9.56 -8.03 8.23
CA SER A 39 8.88 -8.39 9.48
C SER A 39 9.54 -9.57 10.19
N LEU A 40 9.95 -10.60 9.43
CA LEU A 40 10.69 -11.73 10.00
C LEU A 40 12.07 -11.30 10.50
N ALA A 41 12.83 -10.59 9.68
CA ALA A 41 14.16 -10.10 10.07
C ALA A 41 14.08 -9.13 11.24
N GLY A 42 13.12 -8.18 11.21
CA GLY A 42 12.91 -7.22 12.28
C GLY A 42 12.53 -7.88 13.60
N GLY A 43 11.62 -8.87 13.58
CA GLY A 43 11.24 -9.65 14.76
C GLY A 43 12.42 -10.45 15.34
N LEU A 44 13.20 -11.10 14.48
CA LEU A 44 14.39 -11.83 14.91
C LEU A 44 15.50 -10.92 15.46
N ILE A 45 15.77 -9.78 14.79
CA ILE A 45 16.74 -8.80 15.28
C ILE A 45 16.31 -8.27 16.65
N ALA A 46 15.05 -7.88 16.81
CA ALA A 46 14.53 -7.41 18.08
C ALA A 46 14.61 -8.47 19.18
N GLN A 47 14.43 -9.76 18.83
CA GLN A 47 14.50 -10.87 19.78
C GLN A 47 15.92 -11.10 20.33
N VAL A 48 16.95 -10.91 19.48
CA VAL A 48 18.36 -11.17 19.87
C VAL A 48 19.10 -9.91 20.33
N THR A 49 18.53 -8.74 20.14
CA THR A 49 19.11 -7.44 20.52
C THR A 49 18.16 -6.67 21.43
N ASP A 50 17.56 -5.63 20.88
CA ASP A 50 16.52 -4.80 21.50
C ASP A 50 15.61 -4.20 20.42
N LEU A 51 14.50 -3.60 20.83
CA LEU A 51 13.55 -2.95 19.92
C LEU A 51 14.11 -1.72 19.18
N GLY A 52 15.20 -1.13 19.64
CA GLY A 52 15.81 0.05 19.02
C GLY A 52 16.55 -0.30 17.72
N VAL A 53 17.22 -1.46 17.69
CA VAL A 53 18.05 -1.87 16.55
C VAL A 53 17.26 -1.98 15.24
N PRO A 54 16.07 -2.60 15.18
CA PRO A 54 15.22 -2.59 13.97
C PRO A 54 14.88 -1.19 13.45
N TYR A 55 14.70 -0.21 14.34
CA TYR A 55 14.44 1.18 13.93
C TYR A 55 15.67 1.82 13.28
N LEU A 56 16.88 1.55 13.78
CA LEU A 56 18.12 2.03 13.17
C LEU A 56 18.33 1.40 11.78
N VAL A 57 18.09 0.10 11.65
CA VAL A 57 18.14 -0.59 10.36
C VAL A 57 17.13 0.02 9.38
N ARG A 58 15.90 0.27 9.83
CA ARG A 58 14.86 0.94 9.03
C ARG A 58 15.29 2.33 8.60
N ALA A 59 15.88 3.12 9.48
CA ALA A 59 16.37 4.47 9.15
C ALA A 59 17.45 4.40 8.05
N GLY A 60 18.39 3.47 8.16
CA GLY A 60 19.41 3.23 7.15
C GLY A 60 18.83 2.82 5.79
N LEU A 61 17.87 1.90 5.78
CA LEU A 61 17.19 1.47 4.55
C LEU A 61 16.38 2.61 3.92
N LEU A 62 15.75 3.46 4.72
CA LEU A 62 15.04 4.65 4.21
C LEU A 62 16.01 5.65 3.58
N ALA A 63 17.18 5.87 4.19
CA ALA A 63 18.22 6.73 3.62
C ALA A 63 18.74 6.18 2.28
N VAL A 64 18.98 4.87 2.18
CA VAL A 64 19.34 4.21 0.92
C VAL A 64 18.24 4.36 -0.12
N THR A 65 16.98 4.14 0.26
CA THR A 65 15.83 4.30 -0.64
C THR A 65 15.72 5.73 -1.14
N ALA A 66 15.90 6.72 -0.26
CA ALA A 66 15.90 8.14 -0.65
C ALA A 66 17.03 8.47 -1.63
N ALA A 67 18.24 7.95 -1.39
CA ALA A 67 19.37 8.12 -2.30
C ALA A 67 19.11 7.49 -3.67
N VAL A 68 18.60 6.25 -3.70
CA VAL A 68 18.23 5.57 -4.95
C VAL A 68 17.15 6.37 -5.69
N ALA A 69 16.10 6.82 -4.99
CA ALA A 69 15.04 7.62 -5.60
C ALA A 69 15.59 8.92 -6.19
N ALA A 70 16.47 9.62 -5.48
CA ALA A 70 17.08 10.87 -5.94
C ALA A 70 17.91 10.69 -7.23
N VAL A 71 18.54 9.52 -7.40
CA VAL A 71 19.36 9.23 -8.59
C VAL A 71 18.54 8.69 -9.75
N THR A 72 17.50 7.88 -9.46
CA THR A 72 16.77 7.13 -10.50
C THR A 72 15.44 7.77 -10.91
N MET A 73 14.76 8.45 -9.98
CA MET A 73 13.46 9.06 -10.25
C MET A 73 13.65 10.43 -10.94
N HIS A 74 13.47 10.46 -12.24
CA HIS A 74 13.47 11.68 -13.01
C HIS A 74 12.04 12.02 -13.42
N ASP A 75 11.65 13.28 -13.31
CA ASP A 75 10.33 13.79 -13.72
C ASP A 75 10.18 13.80 -15.24
N ARG A 76 10.00 12.62 -15.84
CA ARG A 76 9.73 12.48 -17.26
C ARG A 76 8.23 12.66 -17.51
N GLY A 77 7.90 13.61 -18.39
CA GLY A 77 6.50 13.90 -18.74
C GLY A 77 5.80 14.90 -17.81
N PHE A 78 6.46 15.40 -16.77
CA PHE A 78 5.94 16.47 -15.92
C PHE A 78 6.37 17.83 -16.48
N THR A 79 5.39 18.63 -16.89
CA THR A 79 5.61 20.04 -17.29
C THR A 79 5.06 20.93 -16.17
N PRO A 80 5.95 21.56 -15.35
CA PRO A 80 5.49 22.44 -14.29
C PRO A 80 4.82 23.69 -14.89
N ASP A 81 3.57 23.93 -14.53
CA ASP A 81 2.84 25.14 -14.90
C ASP A 81 3.32 26.30 -14.00
N ARG A 82 4.38 26.98 -14.44
CA ARG A 82 4.97 28.12 -13.74
C ARG A 82 4.20 29.42 -13.92
N GLY A 83 3.16 29.43 -14.75
CA GLY A 83 2.35 30.63 -15.04
C GLY A 83 1.30 30.95 -13.99
N ARG A 84 1.01 30.01 -13.07
CA ARG A 84 -0.02 30.18 -12.05
C ARG A 84 0.58 30.46 -10.68
N GLY A 85 0.02 31.44 -10.00
CA GLY A 85 0.36 31.68 -8.59
C GLY A 85 -0.05 30.48 -7.71
N PRO A 86 0.61 30.28 -6.54
CA PRO A 86 0.40 29.08 -5.70
C PRO A 86 -1.07 28.88 -5.27
N VAL A 87 -1.78 29.95 -4.98
CA VAL A 87 -3.21 29.90 -4.61
C VAL A 87 -4.08 29.42 -5.78
N GLN A 88 -3.79 29.89 -6.98
CA GLN A 88 -4.54 29.48 -8.17
C GLN A 88 -4.24 28.02 -8.53
N ALA A 89 -3.01 27.55 -8.36
CA ALA A 89 -2.64 26.15 -8.55
C ALA A 89 -3.41 25.24 -7.57
N ILE A 90 -3.46 25.60 -6.28
CA ILE A 90 -4.23 24.88 -5.26
C ILE A 90 -5.72 24.84 -5.64
N ARG A 91 -6.30 25.95 -6.07
CA ARG A 91 -7.71 26.04 -6.46
C ARG A 91 -8.04 25.12 -7.64
N VAL A 92 -7.17 25.06 -8.64
CA VAL A 92 -7.34 24.19 -9.81
C VAL A 92 -7.26 22.71 -9.41
N VAL A 93 -6.30 22.34 -8.57
CA VAL A 93 -6.16 20.96 -8.06
C VAL A 93 -7.39 20.57 -7.23
N LEU A 94 -7.85 21.45 -6.33
CA LEU A 94 -9.05 21.21 -5.52
C LEU A 94 -10.31 21.08 -6.40
N ALA A 95 -10.48 21.97 -7.37
CA ALA A 95 -11.64 21.90 -8.29
C ALA A 95 -11.60 20.59 -9.10
N GLY A 96 -10.45 20.21 -9.66
CA GLY A 96 -10.27 18.96 -10.37
C GLY A 96 -10.52 17.72 -9.48
N SER A 97 -10.09 17.76 -8.23
CA SER A 97 -10.33 16.69 -7.25
C SER A 97 -11.81 16.57 -6.87
N ILE A 98 -12.53 17.69 -6.75
CA ILE A 98 -13.98 17.71 -6.49
C ILE A 98 -14.73 17.17 -7.70
N ASP A 99 -14.41 17.65 -8.90
CA ASP A 99 -15.10 17.24 -10.12
C ASP A 99 -14.82 15.77 -10.46
N GLY A 100 -13.58 15.32 -10.39
CA GLY A 100 -13.20 13.94 -10.67
C GLY A 100 -13.57 12.95 -9.57
N GLY A 101 -13.58 13.39 -8.30
CA GLY A 101 -13.87 12.57 -7.14
C GLY A 101 -15.34 12.66 -6.69
N LEU A 102 -15.72 13.77 -6.05
CA LEU A 102 -17.03 13.90 -5.40
C LEU A 102 -18.19 14.00 -6.37
N ARG A 103 -18.01 14.65 -7.52
CA ARG A 103 -19.06 14.76 -8.56
C ARG A 103 -19.18 13.49 -9.39
N ASN A 104 -18.13 12.72 -9.52
CA ASN A 104 -18.15 11.44 -10.20
C ASN A 104 -18.78 10.37 -9.28
N ARG A 105 -20.01 9.98 -9.57
CA ARG A 105 -20.81 9.08 -8.72
C ARG A 105 -20.10 7.75 -8.38
N PRO A 106 -19.51 6.99 -9.32
CA PRO A 106 -18.75 5.77 -9.00
C PRO A 106 -17.55 6.03 -8.09
N VAL A 107 -16.77 7.08 -8.38
CA VAL A 107 -15.57 7.44 -7.62
C VAL A 107 -15.92 7.89 -6.20
N ARG A 108 -16.99 8.68 -6.06
CA ARG A 108 -17.49 9.14 -4.75
C ARG A 108 -17.79 7.98 -3.82
N TRP A 109 -18.49 6.95 -4.29
CA TRP A 109 -18.80 5.78 -3.46
C TRP A 109 -17.54 5.01 -3.05
N LEU A 110 -16.55 4.88 -3.94
CA LEU A 110 -15.25 4.30 -3.62
C LEU A 110 -14.50 5.14 -2.57
N MET A 111 -14.50 6.46 -2.72
CA MET A 111 -13.87 7.38 -1.76
C MET A 111 -14.53 7.32 -0.38
N LEU A 112 -15.86 7.15 -0.31
CA LEU A 112 -16.57 6.99 0.95
C LEU A 112 -16.36 5.61 1.60
N ALA A 113 -16.22 4.56 0.81
CA ALA A 113 -15.98 3.21 1.30
C ALA A 113 -14.51 2.98 1.74
N ALA A 114 -13.56 3.65 1.09
CA ALA A 114 -12.13 3.45 1.31
C ALA A 114 -11.68 3.65 2.78
N PRO A 115 -12.10 4.70 3.52
CA PRO A 115 -11.73 4.90 4.91
C PRO A 115 -12.17 3.76 5.82
N PHE A 116 -13.36 3.20 5.59
CA PHE A 116 -13.86 2.07 6.38
C PHE A 116 -13.07 0.80 6.12
N ALA A 117 -12.84 0.47 4.84
CA ALA A 117 -12.06 -0.71 4.46
C ALA A 117 -10.59 -0.59 4.92
N ALA A 118 -9.95 0.55 4.67
CA ALA A 118 -8.57 0.80 5.08
C ALA A 118 -8.46 0.88 6.61
N GLY A 119 -9.38 1.56 7.28
CA GLY A 119 -9.40 1.70 8.74
C GLY A 119 -9.50 0.34 9.43
N THR A 120 -10.41 -0.52 8.98
CA THR A 120 -10.53 -1.89 9.51
C THR A 120 -9.24 -2.68 9.29
N GLY A 121 -8.65 -2.63 8.09
CA GLY A 121 -7.41 -3.33 7.79
C GLY A 121 -6.23 -2.85 8.66
N ILE A 122 -6.10 -1.54 8.83
CA ILE A 122 -5.07 -0.94 9.69
C ILE A 122 -5.28 -1.35 11.15
N TYR A 123 -6.51 -1.27 11.65
CA TYR A 123 -6.83 -1.66 13.01
C TYR A 123 -6.48 -3.13 13.27
N VAL A 124 -6.92 -4.04 12.41
CA VAL A 124 -6.62 -5.48 12.54
C VAL A 124 -5.11 -5.73 12.50
N PHE A 125 -4.38 -5.09 11.59
CA PHE A 125 -2.92 -5.23 11.47
C PHE A 125 -2.19 -4.81 12.76
N TYR A 126 -2.57 -3.67 13.34
CA TYR A 126 -1.93 -3.18 14.57
C TYR A 126 -2.43 -3.88 15.85
N ALA A 127 -3.68 -4.31 15.90
CA ALA A 127 -4.23 -5.02 17.06
C ALA A 127 -3.76 -6.47 17.13
N LEU A 128 -3.49 -7.11 16.00
CA LEU A 128 -3.08 -8.52 15.92
C LEU A 128 -1.78 -8.79 16.68
N GLN A 129 -0.80 -7.90 16.56
CA GLN A 129 0.51 -8.10 17.19
C GLN A 129 0.44 -8.13 18.73
N PRO A 130 -0.09 -7.10 19.44
CA PRO A 130 -0.20 -7.13 20.88
C PRO A 130 -1.15 -8.24 21.37
N TYR A 131 -2.21 -8.55 20.62
CA TYR A 131 -3.11 -9.66 20.94
C TYR A 131 -2.38 -11.00 20.95
N LEU A 132 -1.54 -11.28 19.96
CA LEU A 132 -0.76 -12.51 19.90
C LEU A 132 0.30 -12.59 21.00
N LEU A 133 0.92 -11.47 21.37
CA LEU A 133 1.85 -11.42 22.51
C LEU A 133 1.13 -11.72 23.83
N GLN A 134 -0.08 -11.19 24.03
CA GLN A 134 -0.91 -11.51 25.21
C GLN A 134 -1.28 -12.99 25.24
N LEU A 135 -1.67 -13.55 24.10
CA LEU A 135 -2.03 -14.97 24.00
C LEU A 135 -0.84 -15.90 24.24
N ALA A 136 0.36 -15.49 23.81
CA ALA A 136 1.60 -16.20 24.06
C ALA A 136 2.07 -16.12 25.52
N GLY A 137 1.53 -15.18 26.31
CA GLY A 137 1.91 -14.97 27.71
C GLY A 137 3.30 -14.38 27.90
N ASP A 138 3.96 -13.98 26.80
CA ASP A 138 5.30 -13.39 26.81
C ASP A 138 5.34 -12.07 26.00
N PRO A 139 5.44 -10.92 26.70
CA PRO A 139 5.50 -9.62 26.03
C PRO A 139 6.77 -9.39 25.22
N HIS A 140 7.79 -10.24 25.38
CA HIS A 140 9.08 -10.15 24.67
C HIS A 140 9.18 -11.15 23.50
N ALA A 141 8.12 -11.88 23.17
CA ALA A 141 8.12 -12.82 22.04
C ALA A 141 7.99 -12.09 20.67
N TYR A 142 8.94 -11.20 20.39
CA TYR A 142 8.94 -10.35 19.19
C TYR A 142 8.94 -11.15 17.88
N ALA A 143 9.51 -12.37 17.90
CA ALA A 143 9.43 -13.27 16.75
C ALA A 143 8.00 -13.66 16.39
N ILE A 144 7.10 -13.80 17.38
CA ILE A 144 5.67 -14.09 17.15
C ILE A 144 4.99 -12.89 16.48
N ALA A 145 5.28 -11.67 16.95
CA ALA A 145 4.76 -10.45 16.32
C ALA A 145 5.26 -10.31 14.88
N GLY A 146 6.54 -10.62 14.64
CA GLY A 146 7.12 -10.65 13.29
C GLY A 146 6.45 -11.69 12.38
N ALA A 147 6.16 -12.88 12.90
CA ALA A 147 5.45 -13.93 12.16
C ALA A 147 4.01 -13.54 11.81
N ALA A 148 3.31 -12.84 12.71
CA ALA A 148 1.96 -12.32 12.43
C ALA A 148 1.96 -11.31 11.28
N ALA A 149 2.94 -10.40 11.27
CA ALA A 149 3.12 -9.46 10.16
C ALA A 149 3.50 -10.18 8.85
N ALA A 150 4.29 -11.26 8.94
CA ALA A 150 4.65 -12.10 7.81
C ALA A 150 3.43 -12.81 7.18
N LEU A 151 2.45 -13.25 7.97
CA LEU A 151 1.19 -13.80 7.46
C LEU A 151 0.41 -12.77 6.64
N SER A 152 0.33 -11.52 7.12
CA SER A 152 -0.28 -10.41 6.38
C SER A 152 0.44 -10.14 5.06
N ALA A 153 1.77 -10.21 5.06
CA ALA A 153 2.59 -10.09 3.86
C ALA A 153 2.34 -11.24 2.86
N GLY A 154 2.23 -12.46 3.35
CA GLY A 154 1.87 -13.63 2.54
C GLY A 154 0.51 -13.47 1.85
N ALA A 155 -0.47 -12.93 2.57
CA ALA A 155 -1.78 -12.60 2.01
C ALA A 155 -1.69 -11.54 0.90
N GLN A 156 -0.88 -10.49 1.08
CA GLN A 156 -0.65 -9.48 0.04
C GLN A 156 0.00 -10.04 -1.21
N ILE A 157 1.03 -10.88 -1.06
CA ILE A 157 1.71 -11.54 -2.19
C ILE A 157 0.71 -12.41 -2.96
N THR A 158 -0.03 -13.24 -2.23
CA THR A 158 -1.02 -14.16 -2.82
C THR A 158 -2.11 -13.37 -3.56
N GLY A 159 -2.64 -12.32 -2.94
CA GLY A 159 -3.59 -11.40 -3.55
C GLY A 159 -3.05 -10.76 -4.82
N GLY A 160 -1.82 -10.26 -4.78
CA GLY A 160 -1.16 -9.65 -5.94
C GLY A 160 -0.96 -10.63 -7.11
N LEU A 161 -0.61 -11.89 -6.82
CA LEU A 161 -0.45 -12.93 -7.84
C LEU A 161 -1.80 -13.40 -8.42
N LEU A 162 -2.85 -13.41 -7.59
CA LEU A 162 -4.17 -13.89 -7.97
C LEU A 162 -5.03 -12.82 -8.65
N VAL A 163 -4.68 -11.54 -8.55
CA VAL A 163 -5.49 -10.41 -9.06
C VAL A 163 -5.89 -10.61 -10.53
N GLY A 164 -4.96 -11.06 -11.37
CA GLY A 164 -5.23 -11.31 -12.79
C GLY A 164 -6.20 -12.46 -13.05
N ARG A 165 -6.19 -13.51 -12.18
CA ARG A 165 -7.12 -14.64 -12.26
C ARG A 165 -8.49 -14.25 -11.73
N VAL A 166 -8.55 -13.59 -10.58
CA VAL A 166 -9.78 -13.09 -9.96
C VAL A 166 -10.50 -12.14 -10.92
N ARG A 167 -9.77 -11.24 -11.58
CA ARG A 167 -10.35 -10.33 -12.56
C ARG A 167 -11.06 -11.03 -13.72
N ARG A 168 -10.56 -12.19 -14.17
CA ARG A 168 -11.20 -12.95 -15.26
C ARG A 168 -12.52 -13.59 -14.84
N LEU A 169 -12.71 -13.83 -13.53
CA LEU A 169 -13.94 -14.39 -12.96
C LEU A 169 -15.06 -13.36 -12.83
N PHE A 170 -14.72 -12.08 -12.72
CA PHE A 170 -15.69 -11.02 -12.49
C PHE A 170 -15.86 -10.14 -13.74
N ARG A 171 -17.11 -9.99 -14.17
CA ARG A 171 -17.47 -9.16 -15.32
C ARG A 171 -17.33 -7.65 -15.03
N ARG A 172 -17.50 -7.27 -13.75
CA ARG A 172 -17.33 -5.88 -13.27
C ARG A 172 -16.30 -5.83 -12.15
N ARG A 173 -15.45 -4.81 -12.16
CA ARG A 173 -14.43 -4.59 -11.11
C ARG A 173 -15.05 -4.37 -9.73
N THR A 174 -16.24 -3.75 -9.67
CA THR A 174 -16.99 -3.50 -8.44
C THR A 174 -17.46 -4.77 -7.76
N ASP A 175 -17.80 -5.82 -8.52
CA ASP A 175 -18.30 -7.07 -7.96
C ASP A 175 -17.19 -7.81 -7.17
N ALA A 176 -15.96 -7.76 -7.68
CA ALA A 176 -14.79 -8.32 -6.97
C ALA A 176 -14.50 -7.57 -5.66
N LEU A 177 -14.62 -6.23 -5.66
CA LEU A 177 -14.44 -5.42 -4.45
C LEU A 177 -15.53 -5.71 -3.41
N VAL A 178 -16.78 -5.76 -3.82
CA VAL A 178 -17.91 -6.05 -2.92
C VAL A 178 -17.76 -7.43 -2.30
N LEU A 179 -17.43 -8.45 -3.11
CA LEU A 179 -17.20 -9.80 -2.60
C LEU A 179 -16.01 -9.83 -1.63
N GLY A 180 -14.90 -9.14 -1.95
CA GLY A 180 -13.74 -9.06 -1.04
C GLY A 180 -14.08 -8.45 0.30
N VAL A 181 -14.86 -7.37 0.31
CA VAL A 181 -15.35 -6.73 1.56
C VAL A 181 -16.27 -7.66 2.33
N LEU A 182 -17.23 -8.31 1.66
CA LEU A 182 -18.16 -9.25 2.30
C LEU A 182 -17.43 -10.44 2.94
N VAL A 183 -16.49 -11.05 2.22
CA VAL A 183 -15.66 -12.14 2.75
C VAL A 183 -14.84 -11.64 3.95
N GLY A 184 -14.24 -10.45 3.86
CA GLY A 184 -13.50 -9.85 4.97
C GLY A 184 -14.36 -9.64 6.21
N VAL A 185 -15.58 -9.15 6.05
CA VAL A 185 -16.54 -8.96 7.17
C VAL A 185 -16.94 -10.30 7.78
N LEU A 186 -17.25 -11.31 6.95
CA LEU A 186 -17.63 -12.64 7.42
C LEU A 186 -16.51 -13.38 8.16
N LEU A 187 -15.26 -13.12 7.81
CA LEU A 187 -14.11 -13.71 8.51
C LEU A 187 -13.76 -13.00 9.81
N LEU A 188 -14.25 -11.78 10.03
CA LEU A 188 -14.02 -11.00 11.24
C LEU A 188 -15.21 -11.09 12.26
N ALA A 189 -16.34 -11.61 11.81
CA ALA A 189 -17.52 -11.83 12.66
C ALA A 189 -17.46 -13.17 13.38
#